data_84b9ddbb8bd01e4d4a1414feb7243ee7
#
_entry.id   84b9ddbb8bd01e4d4a1414feb7243ee7
#
_cell.length_a   1.000
_cell.length_b   1.000
_cell.length_c   1.000
_cell.angle_alpha   90.00
_cell.angle_beta   90.00
_cell.angle_gamma   90.00
#
_symmetry.space_group_name_H-M   'P 1'
#
loop_
_entity.id
_entity.type
_entity.pdbx_description
1 polymer ?
#
loop_
_entity_poly.entity_id
_entity_poly.type
_entity_poly.pdbx_seq_one_letter_code
_entity_poly.pdbx_strand_id
1 'polypeptide(L)'
;MIEQKREKTLAPEVDFSSAREMARFLTEPEAMYVGAPGKHGYLRLGFELDKDGKSILRDLDRRHPLIVQQELYFDEEMPEMPCVYILSSGGPNVDGDRYRQDITVKKDAFAFVSTGAATKLAEMKYNYSGLVQNIVLEDNAYLEFMPEPVIPCRHTRFISDTRLRVAESATAFYSEIFMPGRKYYKDGELFQYDILSVCSHCERLDGRQLFREKFVIDPAICNPRELGVMGNFDVFSNVIVVTPKDKSDEIYARTEAFIDRAKGIAAGITRLPNDAGLLYKVLGMEPGPVKKLVRAFCSTVREVVKGHPVPEEFPWR
;
A
#
# COMPACT_ATOMS: atom_id res chain seq x y z
N MET A 1 9.37 -24.89 -26.48
CA MET A 1 8.06 -24.90 -25.79
C MET A 1 8.14 -25.22 -24.28
N ILE A 2 9.04 -26.06 -23.84
CA ILE A 2 9.21 -26.41 -22.40
C ILE A 2 9.98 -25.31 -21.64
N GLU A 3 10.97 -24.64 -22.26
CA GLU A 3 11.69 -23.51 -21.63
C GLU A 3 10.81 -22.28 -21.44
N GLN A 4 10.00 -21.90 -22.44
CA GLN A 4 9.05 -20.78 -22.28
C GLN A 4 7.96 -21.02 -21.22
N LYS A 5 7.63 -22.28 -20.94
CA LYS A 5 6.71 -22.66 -19.87
C LYS A 5 7.36 -22.57 -18.49
N ARG A 6 8.68 -22.78 -18.38
CA ARG A 6 9.44 -22.67 -17.13
C ARG A 6 9.64 -21.19 -16.72
N GLU A 7 9.94 -20.30 -17.64
CA GLU A 7 10.05 -18.85 -17.34
C GLU A 7 8.74 -18.26 -16.81
N LYS A 8 7.58 -18.74 -17.27
CA LYS A 8 6.28 -18.33 -16.75
C LYS A 8 5.94 -18.88 -15.35
N THR A 9 6.70 -19.85 -14.84
CA THR A 9 6.41 -20.50 -13.54
C THR A 9 7.17 -19.92 -12.36
N LEU A 10 8.20 -19.12 -12.59
CA LEU A 10 8.95 -18.46 -11.51
C LEU A 10 8.35 -17.08 -11.20
N ALA A 11 8.18 -16.76 -9.92
CA ALA A 11 7.85 -15.40 -9.52
C ALA A 11 9.00 -14.47 -9.94
N PRO A 12 8.70 -13.25 -10.42
CA PRO A 12 9.76 -12.28 -10.68
C PRO A 12 10.60 -12.04 -9.44
N GLU A 13 11.90 -11.91 -9.61
CA GLU A 13 12.83 -11.67 -8.52
C GLU A 13 12.53 -10.36 -7.79
N VAL A 14 12.67 -10.40 -6.47
CA VAL A 14 12.56 -9.24 -5.59
C VAL A 14 13.91 -9.03 -4.92
N ASP A 15 14.62 -8.00 -5.35
CA ASP A 15 15.96 -7.67 -4.86
C ASP A 15 15.96 -6.33 -4.10
N PHE A 16 16.46 -6.38 -2.87
CA PHE A 16 16.70 -5.23 -2.00
C PHE A 16 18.18 -5.14 -1.58
N SER A 17 19.10 -5.78 -2.30
CA SER A 17 20.54 -5.79 -1.99
C SER A 17 21.15 -4.39 -1.91
N SER A 18 20.59 -3.42 -2.63
CA SER A 18 21.00 -2.01 -2.59
C SER A 18 20.49 -1.23 -1.37
N ALA A 19 19.61 -1.79 -0.57
CA ALA A 19 19.03 -1.14 0.61
C ALA A 19 20.01 -1.24 1.78
N ARG A 20 20.83 -0.19 1.99
CA ARG A 20 21.90 -0.14 2.99
C ARG A 20 21.39 -0.39 4.41
N GLU A 21 20.21 0.08 4.76
CA GLU A 21 19.57 -0.11 6.05
C GLU A 21 19.25 -1.58 6.36
N MET A 22 19.11 -2.42 5.31
CA MET A 22 18.83 -3.85 5.44
C MET A 22 20.10 -4.72 5.47
N ALA A 23 21.27 -4.16 5.17
CA ALA A 23 22.53 -4.93 5.02
C ALA A 23 22.89 -5.76 6.26
N ARG A 24 22.55 -5.30 7.46
CA ARG A 24 22.80 -6.02 8.72
C ARG A 24 21.89 -7.23 8.96
N PHE A 25 20.89 -7.45 8.10
CA PHE A 25 19.89 -8.50 8.25
C PHE A 25 19.92 -9.51 7.08
N LEU A 26 21.07 -9.74 6.50
CA LEU A 26 21.27 -10.63 5.35
C LEU A 26 21.79 -12.02 5.77
N THR A 27 21.25 -12.61 6.83
CA THR A 27 21.63 -13.95 7.26
C THR A 27 20.63 -14.97 6.72
N GLU A 28 21.12 -16.06 6.13
CA GLU A 28 20.29 -17.16 5.68
C GLU A 28 20.05 -18.16 6.81
N PRO A 29 18.85 -18.73 6.96
CA PRO A 29 18.57 -19.79 7.91
C PRO A 29 19.28 -21.10 7.51
N GLU A 30 19.77 -21.86 8.50
CA GLU A 30 20.55 -23.09 8.28
C GLU A 30 19.75 -24.22 7.62
N ALA A 31 18.44 -24.30 7.80
CA ALA A 31 17.62 -25.38 7.26
C ALA A 31 16.32 -24.87 6.67
N MET A 32 16.00 -25.35 5.47
CA MET A 32 14.76 -25.07 4.77
C MET A 32 13.89 -26.34 4.73
N TYR A 33 12.69 -26.23 5.20
CA TYR A 33 11.67 -27.29 5.12
C TYR A 33 10.40 -26.73 4.43
N VAL A 34 9.48 -27.58 4.04
CA VAL A 34 8.22 -27.14 3.43
C VAL A 34 7.47 -26.20 4.38
N GLY A 35 7.17 -25.00 3.92
CA GLY A 35 6.61 -23.92 4.75
C GLY A 35 7.63 -23.11 5.54
N ALA A 36 8.92 -23.36 5.34
CA ALA A 36 10.00 -22.55 5.90
C ALA A 36 9.92 -21.08 5.49
N PRO A 37 10.58 -20.18 6.23
CA PRO A 37 10.77 -18.78 5.81
C PRO A 37 11.39 -18.67 4.41
N GLY A 38 11.11 -17.55 3.72
CA GLY A 38 11.67 -17.28 2.40
C GLY A 38 10.73 -17.60 1.24
N LYS A 39 9.42 -17.47 1.43
CA LYS A 39 8.44 -17.60 0.33
C LYS A 39 8.58 -16.46 -0.69
N HIS A 40 8.48 -16.79 -1.97
CA HIS A 40 8.46 -15.85 -3.08
C HIS A 40 7.05 -15.78 -3.66
N GLY A 41 6.26 -14.81 -3.17
CA GLY A 41 4.88 -14.58 -3.61
C GLY A 41 4.80 -13.61 -4.79
N TYR A 42 3.87 -13.88 -5.70
CA TYR A 42 3.62 -13.00 -6.84
C TYR A 42 2.13 -12.82 -7.07
N LEU A 43 1.74 -11.60 -7.41
CA LEU A 43 0.39 -11.26 -7.83
C LEU A 43 0.46 -10.29 -9.01
N ARG A 44 -0.26 -10.60 -10.09
CA ARG A 44 -0.49 -9.66 -11.18
C ARG A 44 -1.99 -9.46 -11.35
N LEU A 45 -2.40 -8.19 -11.39
CA LEU A 45 -3.78 -7.75 -11.63
C LEU A 45 -3.78 -6.81 -12.82
N GLY A 46 -4.61 -7.11 -13.82
CA GLY A 46 -4.82 -6.24 -14.98
C GLY A 46 -6.30 -5.92 -15.17
N PHE A 47 -6.63 -4.64 -15.08
CA PHE A 47 -7.99 -4.13 -15.26
C PHE A 47 -8.13 -3.44 -16.62
N GLU A 48 -9.21 -3.73 -17.33
CA GLU A 48 -9.54 -3.08 -18.61
C GLU A 48 -11.06 -2.94 -18.75
N LEU A 49 -11.49 -2.12 -19.70
CA LEU A 49 -12.92 -2.07 -20.06
C LEU A 49 -13.28 -3.26 -20.92
N ASP A 50 -14.43 -3.83 -20.66
CA ASP A 50 -15.06 -4.78 -21.59
C ASP A 50 -15.75 -4.04 -22.75
N LYS A 51 -16.39 -4.81 -23.65
CA LYS A 51 -17.11 -4.27 -24.81
C LYS A 51 -18.30 -3.36 -24.45
N ASP A 52 -18.84 -3.49 -23.24
CA ASP A 52 -19.99 -2.75 -22.77
C ASP A 52 -19.57 -1.54 -21.91
N GLY A 53 -18.24 -1.29 -21.77
CA GLY A 53 -17.66 -0.17 -21.01
C GLY A 53 -17.54 -0.42 -19.51
N LYS A 54 -17.80 -1.64 -19.05
CA LYS A 54 -17.61 -2.04 -17.66
C LYS A 54 -16.13 -2.37 -17.40
N SER A 55 -15.59 -1.89 -16.29
CA SER A 55 -14.24 -2.28 -15.87
C SER A 55 -14.24 -3.70 -15.30
N ILE A 56 -13.29 -4.53 -15.74
CA ILE A 56 -13.18 -5.94 -15.36
C ILE A 56 -11.74 -6.31 -15.03
N LEU A 57 -11.56 -7.32 -14.17
CA LEU A 57 -10.27 -7.96 -13.92
C LEU A 57 -9.97 -8.97 -15.04
N ARG A 58 -9.25 -8.53 -16.08
CA ARG A 58 -8.94 -9.35 -17.26
C ARG A 58 -7.73 -10.24 -17.07
N ASP A 59 -6.68 -9.76 -16.41
CA ASP A 59 -5.43 -10.49 -16.22
C ASP A 59 -5.21 -10.77 -14.72
N LEU A 60 -5.10 -12.04 -14.38
CA LEU A 60 -4.88 -12.51 -13.02
C LEU A 60 -3.82 -13.62 -13.02
N ASP A 61 -2.62 -13.32 -12.51
CA ASP A 61 -1.61 -14.33 -12.13
C ASP A 61 -1.41 -14.25 -10.63
N ARG A 62 -1.58 -15.38 -9.95
CA ARG A 62 -1.48 -15.48 -8.49
C ARG A 62 -0.59 -16.64 -8.09
N ARG A 63 0.38 -16.37 -7.24
CA ARG A 63 1.31 -17.40 -6.74
C ARG A 63 1.39 -17.32 -5.22
N HIS A 64 1.30 -18.49 -4.61
CA HIS A 64 1.37 -18.62 -3.16
C HIS A 64 2.46 -17.73 -2.55
N PRO A 65 2.18 -17.03 -1.44
CA PRO A 65 0.95 -17.08 -0.64
C PRO A 65 -0.12 -16.04 -1.05
N LEU A 66 0.13 -15.24 -2.09
CA LEU A 66 -0.80 -14.20 -2.53
C LEU A 66 -1.97 -14.80 -3.32
N ILE A 67 -3.18 -14.45 -2.93
CA ILE A 67 -4.42 -14.96 -3.52
C ILE A 67 -5.37 -13.80 -3.78
N VAL A 68 -6.02 -13.84 -4.95
CA VAL A 68 -7.24 -13.10 -5.26
C VAL A 68 -8.23 -14.15 -5.76
N GLN A 69 -9.44 -14.16 -5.23
CA GLN A 69 -10.45 -15.13 -5.63
C GLN A 69 -11.11 -14.70 -6.94
N GLN A 70 -11.73 -13.52 -6.92
CA GLN A 70 -12.41 -12.90 -8.07
C GLN A 70 -12.62 -11.41 -7.80
N GLU A 71 -13.01 -10.67 -8.81
CA GLU A 71 -13.56 -9.33 -8.64
C GLU A 71 -15.00 -9.39 -8.14
N LEU A 72 -15.36 -8.39 -7.33
CA LEU A 72 -16.71 -8.18 -6.79
C LEU A 72 -17.22 -6.81 -7.25
N TYR A 73 -18.54 -6.67 -7.35
CA TYR A 73 -19.18 -5.42 -7.75
C TYR A 73 -20.26 -5.09 -6.73
N PHE A 74 -19.90 -4.31 -5.73
CA PHE A 74 -20.78 -3.96 -4.62
C PHE A 74 -20.77 -2.45 -4.30
N ASP A 75 -20.07 -1.65 -5.10
CA ASP A 75 -20.10 -0.19 -4.96
C ASP A 75 -21.40 0.33 -5.59
N GLU A 76 -22.28 0.86 -4.75
CA GLU A 76 -23.60 1.33 -5.21
C GLU A 76 -23.54 2.62 -6.03
N GLU A 77 -22.50 3.44 -5.80
CA GLU A 77 -22.26 4.68 -6.53
C GLU A 77 -21.44 4.45 -7.82
N MET A 78 -20.67 3.38 -7.86
CA MET A 78 -19.87 2.97 -9.02
C MET A 78 -20.05 1.47 -9.31
N PRO A 79 -21.25 1.02 -9.75
CA PRO A 79 -21.58 -0.40 -9.87
C PRO A 79 -20.76 -1.16 -10.94
N GLU A 80 -20.05 -0.43 -11.80
CA GLU A 80 -19.15 -0.99 -12.83
C GLU A 80 -17.70 -1.09 -12.35
N MET A 81 -17.41 -0.70 -11.08
CA MET A 81 -16.08 -0.74 -10.51
C MET A 81 -15.78 -2.12 -9.89
N PRO A 82 -14.80 -2.88 -10.43
CA PRO A 82 -14.37 -4.11 -9.81
C PRO A 82 -13.65 -3.82 -8.49
N CYS A 83 -14.08 -4.50 -7.44
CA CYS A 83 -13.50 -4.47 -6.11
C CYS A 83 -12.75 -5.77 -5.86
N VAL A 84 -11.45 -5.69 -5.62
CA VAL A 84 -10.57 -6.85 -5.48
C VAL A 84 -9.92 -6.85 -4.11
N TYR A 85 -9.92 -8.02 -3.44
CA TYR A 85 -9.25 -8.22 -2.16
C TYR A 85 -8.07 -9.17 -2.31
N ILE A 86 -6.88 -8.65 -1.97
CA ILE A 86 -5.65 -9.44 -1.89
C ILE A 86 -5.63 -10.15 -0.55
N LEU A 87 -5.50 -11.48 -0.59
CA LEU A 87 -5.41 -12.35 0.57
C LEU A 87 -4.03 -12.99 0.64
N SER A 88 -3.60 -13.38 1.83
CA SER A 88 -2.42 -14.22 2.03
C SER A 88 -2.83 -15.53 2.71
N SER A 89 -2.56 -16.66 2.04
CA SER A 89 -2.78 -18.01 2.61
C SER A 89 -1.62 -18.49 3.48
N GLY A 90 -0.51 -17.75 3.51
CA GLY A 90 0.71 -18.10 4.25
C GLY A 90 0.75 -17.59 5.70
N GLY A 91 -0.33 -16.98 6.20
CA GLY A 91 -0.32 -16.30 7.49
C GLY A 91 0.48 -14.99 7.46
N PRO A 92 1.22 -14.64 8.52
CA PRO A 92 2.05 -13.44 8.53
C PRO A 92 3.25 -13.56 7.59
N ASN A 93 3.79 -12.40 7.19
CA ASN A 93 5.09 -12.38 6.54
C ASN A 93 6.18 -12.76 7.55
N VAL A 94 7.12 -13.59 7.14
CA VAL A 94 8.17 -14.14 7.99
C VAL A 94 9.57 -13.91 7.40
N ASP A 95 10.59 -14.38 8.07
CA ASP A 95 12.00 -14.30 7.64
C ASP A 95 12.18 -14.69 6.17
N GLY A 96 12.83 -13.81 5.39
CA GLY A 96 13.18 -14.08 4.00
C GLY A 96 12.02 -14.03 3.00
N ASP A 97 10.79 -13.74 3.42
CA ASP A 97 9.67 -13.59 2.48
C ASP A 97 9.90 -12.43 1.50
N ARG A 98 9.66 -12.68 0.22
CA ARG A 98 9.78 -11.69 -0.87
C ARG A 98 8.50 -11.71 -1.70
N TYR A 99 7.77 -10.63 -1.66
CA TYR A 99 6.49 -10.52 -2.38
C TYR A 99 6.56 -9.44 -3.44
N ARG A 100 5.93 -9.71 -4.56
CA ARG A 100 5.76 -8.73 -5.63
C ARG A 100 4.30 -8.67 -6.07
N GLN A 101 3.82 -7.45 -6.27
CA GLN A 101 2.49 -7.14 -6.78
C GLN A 101 2.63 -6.21 -7.98
N ASP A 102 2.15 -6.65 -9.13
CA ASP A 102 2.09 -5.86 -10.37
C ASP A 102 0.62 -5.57 -10.67
N ILE A 103 0.22 -4.30 -10.63
CA ILE A 103 -1.16 -3.85 -10.84
C ILE A 103 -1.18 -2.92 -12.04
N THR A 104 -1.98 -3.21 -13.05
CA THR A 104 -2.15 -2.37 -14.23
C THR A 104 -3.61 -2.02 -14.40
N VAL A 105 -3.91 -0.72 -14.52
CA VAL A 105 -5.22 -0.22 -14.89
C VAL A 105 -5.09 0.40 -16.27
N LYS A 106 -5.73 -0.22 -17.25
CA LYS A 106 -5.70 0.18 -18.66
C LYS A 106 -6.48 1.46 -18.87
N LYS A 107 -6.30 2.04 -20.06
CA LYS A 107 -6.97 3.26 -20.49
C LYS A 107 -8.47 3.23 -20.16
N ASP A 108 -8.98 4.30 -19.56
CA ASP A 108 -10.38 4.54 -19.17
C ASP A 108 -10.93 3.54 -18.13
N ALA A 109 -10.18 2.50 -17.75
CA ALA A 109 -10.60 1.55 -16.74
C ALA A 109 -10.44 2.11 -15.31
N PHE A 110 -11.14 1.49 -14.37
CA PHE A 110 -11.08 1.89 -12.95
C PHE A 110 -11.22 0.67 -12.05
N ALA A 111 -10.64 0.73 -10.84
CA ALA A 111 -10.67 -0.38 -9.91
C ALA A 111 -10.51 0.10 -8.46
N PHE A 112 -11.08 -0.68 -7.54
CA PHE A 112 -10.77 -0.66 -6.12
C PHE A 112 -9.97 -1.92 -5.76
N VAL A 113 -8.84 -1.75 -5.07
CA VAL A 113 -8.00 -2.85 -4.60
C VAL A 113 -7.69 -2.66 -3.12
N SER A 114 -7.91 -3.70 -2.33
CA SER A 114 -7.62 -3.72 -0.90
C SER A 114 -6.99 -5.05 -0.49
N THR A 115 -6.69 -5.21 0.79
CA THR A 115 -6.36 -6.51 1.38
C THR A 115 -7.55 -7.02 2.21
N GLY A 116 -7.75 -8.34 2.25
CA GLY A 116 -8.88 -8.93 2.99
C GLY A 116 -8.72 -8.89 4.51
N ALA A 117 -7.53 -8.55 5.00
CA ALA A 117 -7.22 -8.38 6.42
C ALA A 117 -5.93 -7.57 6.60
N ALA A 118 -5.66 -7.14 7.83
CA ALA A 118 -4.42 -6.49 8.20
C ALA A 118 -3.20 -7.36 7.86
N THR A 119 -2.17 -6.74 7.28
CA THR A 119 -0.90 -7.40 6.96
C THR A 119 -0.08 -7.56 8.23
N LYS A 120 0.02 -8.78 8.73
CA LYS A 120 0.84 -9.10 9.90
C LYS A 120 2.28 -9.40 9.47
N LEU A 121 3.23 -8.80 10.16
CA LEU A 121 4.66 -9.05 9.98
C LEU A 121 5.16 -9.73 11.24
N ALA A 122 5.63 -10.98 11.12
CA ALA A 122 6.06 -11.79 12.26
C ALA A 122 7.41 -11.34 12.84
N GLU A 123 7.77 -11.92 13.97
CA GLU A 123 9.12 -11.85 14.53
C GLU A 123 10.12 -12.53 13.58
N MET A 124 11.29 -11.92 13.36
CA MET A 124 12.32 -12.39 12.44
C MET A 124 13.67 -12.52 13.17
N LYS A 125 14.42 -13.57 12.85
CA LYS A 125 15.71 -13.88 13.49
C LYS A 125 16.90 -13.63 12.57
N TYR A 126 16.77 -13.96 11.31
CA TYR A 126 17.90 -14.07 10.38
C TYR A 126 17.89 -12.96 9.31
N ASN A 127 16.77 -12.77 8.66
CA ASN A 127 16.60 -11.97 7.47
C ASN A 127 15.46 -10.95 7.66
N TYR A 128 14.91 -10.44 6.60
CA TYR A 128 13.78 -9.50 6.57
C TYR A 128 12.72 -9.95 5.57
N SER A 129 11.52 -9.42 5.69
CA SER A 129 10.47 -9.56 4.67
C SER A 129 10.48 -8.33 3.75
N GLY A 130 10.27 -8.56 2.44
CA GLY A 130 10.27 -7.51 1.43
C GLY A 130 9.06 -7.54 0.52
N LEU A 131 8.55 -6.37 0.16
CA LEU A 131 7.43 -6.17 -0.77
C LEU A 131 7.80 -5.18 -1.86
N VAL A 132 7.67 -5.57 -3.13
CA VAL A 132 7.70 -4.67 -4.28
C VAL A 132 6.30 -4.55 -4.85
N GLN A 133 5.84 -3.32 -5.08
CA GLN A 133 4.59 -3.04 -5.76
C GLN A 133 4.87 -2.18 -6.99
N ASN A 134 4.42 -2.63 -8.16
CA ASN A 134 4.46 -1.86 -9.39
C ASN A 134 3.02 -1.57 -9.81
N ILE A 135 2.65 -0.30 -9.83
CA ILE A 135 1.30 0.16 -10.13
C ILE A 135 1.36 1.04 -11.36
N VAL A 136 0.70 0.62 -12.44
CA VAL A 136 0.69 1.33 -13.73
C VAL A 136 -0.73 1.76 -14.07
N LEU A 137 -0.93 3.06 -14.29
CA LEU A 137 -2.19 3.63 -14.75
C LEU A 137 -2.00 4.28 -16.11
N GLU A 138 -2.76 3.79 -17.10
CA GLU A 138 -2.82 4.38 -18.43
C GLU A 138 -3.77 5.60 -18.46
N ASP A 139 -3.96 6.22 -19.63
CA ASP A 139 -4.76 7.43 -19.78
C ASP A 139 -6.16 7.28 -19.20
N ASN A 140 -6.62 8.29 -18.45
CA ASN A 140 -7.91 8.37 -17.77
C ASN A 140 -8.20 7.22 -16.78
N ALA A 141 -7.22 6.37 -16.49
CA ALA A 141 -7.38 5.29 -15.53
C ALA A 141 -7.59 5.82 -14.11
N TYR A 142 -8.34 5.08 -13.31
CA TYR A 142 -8.60 5.42 -11.91
C TYR A 142 -8.38 4.21 -11.01
N LEU A 143 -7.60 4.38 -9.95
CA LEU A 143 -7.34 3.33 -8.97
C LEU A 143 -7.50 3.86 -7.54
N GLU A 144 -8.25 3.11 -6.74
CA GLU A 144 -8.21 3.21 -5.28
C GLU A 144 -7.49 1.98 -4.71
N PHE A 145 -6.26 2.18 -4.22
CA PHE A 145 -5.51 1.15 -3.53
C PHE A 145 -5.52 1.45 -2.03
N MET A 146 -6.35 0.72 -1.29
CA MET A 146 -6.63 0.97 0.13
C MET A 146 -6.46 -0.31 0.95
N PRO A 147 -5.23 -0.78 1.20
CA PRO A 147 -5.01 -1.97 2.01
C PRO A 147 -5.37 -1.73 3.48
N GLU A 148 -5.66 -2.82 4.19
CA GLU A 148 -5.79 -2.84 5.65
C GLU A 148 -4.44 -2.56 6.32
N PRO A 149 -4.43 -2.14 7.60
CA PRO A 149 -3.20 -1.75 8.29
C PRO A 149 -2.11 -2.83 8.32
N VAL A 150 -0.87 -2.39 8.29
CA VAL A 150 0.32 -3.22 8.53
C VAL A 150 0.60 -3.26 10.03
N ILE A 151 0.73 -4.48 10.59
CA ILE A 151 0.98 -4.74 12.01
C ILE A 151 2.35 -5.41 12.18
N PRO A 152 3.42 -4.67 12.47
CA PRO A 152 4.72 -5.25 12.75
C PRO A 152 4.75 -5.83 14.17
N CYS A 153 5.13 -7.11 14.32
CA CYS A 153 5.40 -7.70 15.63
C CYS A 153 6.75 -7.23 16.18
N ARG A 154 7.07 -7.63 17.40
CA ARG A 154 8.42 -7.48 17.96
C ARG A 154 9.46 -8.09 17.01
N HIS A 155 10.63 -7.44 16.87
CA HIS A 155 11.74 -7.89 16.01
C HIS A 155 11.37 -8.08 14.53
N THR A 156 10.29 -7.49 14.06
CA THR A 156 9.99 -7.43 12.63
C THR A 156 11.05 -6.59 11.91
N ARG A 157 11.40 -7.05 10.70
CA ARG A 157 12.27 -6.35 9.74
C ARG A 157 11.58 -6.33 8.40
N PHE A 158 11.18 -5.15 7.96
CA PHE A 158 10.36 -5.03 6.76
C PHE A 158 10.85 -3.91 5.85
N ILE A 159 10.86 -4.19 4.56
CA ILE A 159 11.12 -3.21 3.51
C ILE A 159 10.05 -3.28 2.42
N SER A 160 9.56 -2.14 1.98
CA SER A 160 8.69 -2.03 0.81
C SER A 160 9.18 -0.96 -0.17
N ASP A 161 8.97 -1.23 -1.47
CA ASP A 161 9.25 -0.30 -2.55
C ASP A 161 8.05 -0.28 -3.50
N THR A 162 7.28 0.81 -3.46
CA THR A 162 6.10 1.04 -4.30
C THR A 162 6.44 1.99 -5.44
N ARG A 163 6.21 1.54 -6.66
CA ARG A 163 6.49 2.25 -7.91
C ARG A 163 5.19 2.58 -8.62
N LEU A 164 4.87 3.85 -8.68
CA LEU A 164 3.70 4.38 -9.38
C LEU A 164 4.14 4.91 -10.75
N ARG A 165 3.57 4.38 -11.83
CA ARG A 165 3.73 4.89 -13.19
C ARG A 165 2.37 5.33 -13.70
N VAL A 166 2.16 6.65 -13.78
CA VAL A 166 0.82 7.21 -13.92
C VAL A 166 0.77 8.18 -15.10
N ALA A 167 -0.15 7.96 -16.03
CA ALA A 167 -0.43 8.90 -17.13
C ALA A 167 -0.87 10.27 -16.59
N GLU A 168 -0.72 11.33 -17.38
CA GLU A 168 -1.06 12.70 -16.94
C GLU A 168 -2.54 12.87 -16.62
N SER A 169 -3.42 12.16 -17.34
CA SER A 169 -4.88 12.18 -17.17
C SER A 169 -5.42 11.22 -16.13
N ALA A 170 -4.58 10.32 -15.60
CA ALA A 170 -5.00 9.28 -14.67
C ALA A 170 -4.99 9.75 -13.21
N THR A 171 -5.75 9.06 -12.37
CA THR A 171 -5.75 9.29 -10.91
C THR A 171 -5.49 7.99 -10.15
N ALA A 172 -4.45 8.02 -9.31
CA ALA A 172 -4.14 6.96 -8.36
C ALA A 172 -4.32 7.48 -6.93
N PHE A 173 -5.22 6.85 -6.17
CA PHE A 173 -5.31 6.96 -4.73
C PHE A 173 -4.59 5.77 -4.12
N TYR A 174 -3.48 6.00 -3.44
CA TYR A 174 -2.66 4.97 -2.79
C TYR A 174 -2.53 5.28 -1.30
N SER A 175 -2.94 4.37 -0.43
CA SER A 175 -2.85 4.56 1.01
C SER A 175 -2.09 3.44 1.71
N GLU A 176 -1.43 3.79 2.81
CA GLU A 176 -0.79 2.87 3.73
C GLU A 176 -1.12 3.29 5.16
N ILE A 177 -1.37 2.33 6.03
CA ILE A 177 -1.59 2.56 7.46
C ILE A 177 -0.64 1.63 8.22
N PHE A 178 0.14 2.19 9.13
CA PHE A 178 1.11 1.45 9.94
C PHE A 178 0.74 1.52 11.41
N MET A 179 0.62 0.34 12.02
CA MET A 179 0.45 0.17 13.45
C MET A 179 1.81 0.25 14.17
N PRO A 180 1.85 0.64 15.45
CA PRO A 180 3.08 0.67 16.24
C PRO A 180 3.60 -0.74 16.56
N GLY A 181 2.78 -1.75 16.34
CA GLY A 181 2.97 -3.14 16.72
C GLY A 181 1.66 -3.78 17.14
N ARG A 182 1.73 -4.90 17.85
CA ARG A 182 0.54 -5.53 18.47
C ARG A 182 0.20 -4.85 19.78
N LYS A 183 -0.35 -3.65 19.70
CA LYS A 183 -0.60 -2.73 20.84
C LYS A 183 -1.26 -3.39 22.04
N TYR A 184 -2.19 -4.31 21.82
CA TYR A 184 -3.00 -4.96 22.84
C TYR A 184 -2.61 -6.44 23.10
N TYR A 185 -1.47 -6.89 22.57
CA TYR A 185 -1.01 -8.24 22.79
C TYR A 185 -0.10 -8.30 24.03
N LYS A 186 -0.44 -9.12 25.03
CA LYS A 186 0.26 -9.23 26.33
C LYS A 186 0.46 -7.83 26.95
N ASP A 187 1.72 -7.45 27.20
CA ASP A 187 2.11 -6.16 27.77
C ASP A 187 2.16 -5.01 26.76
N GLY A 188 1.74 -5.28 25.51
CA GLY A 188 1.81 -4.36 24.38
C GLY A 188 3.16 -4.40 23.66
N GLU A 189 3.11 -4.34 22.33
CA GLU A 189 4.33 -4.26 21.48
C GLU A 189 4.31 -2.94 20.72
N LEU A 190 4.72 -1.85 21.38
CA LEU A 190 4.77 -0.53 20.78
C LEU A 190 6.19 -0.22 20.30
N PHE A 191 6.38 -0.10 18.99
CA PHE A 191 7.66 0.22 18.34
C PHE A 191 8.79 -0.75 18.72
N GLN A 192 8.47 -2.03 18.91
CA GLN A 192 9.44 -3.07 19.27
C GLN A 192 9.96 -3.85 18.06
N TYR A 193 9.61 -3.44 16.86
CA TYR A 193 10.20 -3.96 15.63
C TYR A 193 11.64 -3.44 15.45
N ASP A 194 12.46 -4.18 14.70
CA ASP A 194 13.84 -3.79 14.45
C ASP A 194 13.92 -2.67 13.41
N ILE A 195 13.15 -2.77 12.31
CA ILE A 195 13.13 -1.75 11.26
C ILE A 195 11.87 -1.82 10.37
N LEU A 196 11.38 -0.66 9.99
CA LEU A 196 10.43 -0.46 8.89
C LEU A 196 11.05 0.51 7.88
N SER A 197 11.32 0.05 6.66
CA SER A 197 11.80 0.87 5.55
C SER A 197 10.75 0.88 4.45
N VAL A 198 10.16 2.03 4.17
CA VAL A 198 9.10 2.19 3.18
C VAL A 198 9.48 3.26 2.18
N CYS A 199 9.45 2.91 0.91
CA CYS A 199 9.73 3.81 -0.19
C CYS A 199 8.55 3.83 -1.16
N SER A 200 8.11 5.02 -1.53
CA SER A 200 7.13 5.24 -2.59
C SER A 200 7.69 6.25 -3.58
N HIS A 201 7.67 5.92 -4.85
CA HIS A 201 8.11 6.84 -5.89
C HIS A 201 7.16 6.82 -7.09
N CYS A 202 7.08 7.93 -7.79
CA CYS A 202 6.21 8.08 -8.93
C CYS A 202 6.96 8.65 -10.13
N GLU A 203 6.60 8.14 -11.29
CA GLU A 203 7.05 8.63 -12.59
C GLU A 203 5.88 8.66 -13.58
N ARG A 204 6.01 9.45 -14.64
CA ARG A 204 5.11 9.38 -15.80
C ARG A 204 5.43 8.15 -16.64
N LEU A 205 4.54 7.79 -17.55
CA LEU A 205 4.73 6.63 -18.44
C LEU A 205 5.96 6.74 -19.35
N ASP A 206 6.40 7.98 -19.63
CA ASP A 206 7.63 8.30 -20.39
C ASP A 206 8.92 8.18 -19.55
N GLY A 207 8.82 7.87 -18.24
CA GLY A 207 9.95 7.75 -17.32
C GLY A 207 10.33 9.05 -16.62
N ARG A 208 9.62 10.16 -16.81
CA ARG A 208 9.85 11.42 -16.10
C ARG A 208 9.51 11.26 -14.62
N GLN A 209 10.51 11.37 -13.76
CA GLN A 209 10.37 11.29 -12.31
C GLN A 209 9.53 12.45 -11.77
N LEU A 210 8.57 12.15 -10.90
CA LEU A 210 7.72 13.13 -10.25
C LEU A 210 8.14 13.37 -8.81
N PHE A 211 8.21 12.33 -8.01
CA PHE A 211 8.65 12.40 -6.62
C PHE A 211 9.18 11.07 -6.13
N ARG A 212 9.89 11.14 -5.03
CA ARG A 212 10.25 9.96 -4.22
C ARG A 212 10.13 10.33 -2.75
N GLU A 213 9.39 9.51 -2.01
CA GLU A 213 9.30 9.57 -0.55
C GLU A 213 9.86 8.28 0.03
N LYS A 214 10.70 8.42 1.05
CA LYS A 214 11.21 7.27 1.80
C LYS A 214 11.25 7.64 3.27
N PHE A 215 10.74 6.75 4.11
CA PHE A 215 10.99 6.81 5.54
C PHE A 215 11.57 5.51 6.05
N VAL A 216 12.42 5.61 7.05
CA VAL A 216 13.00 4.48 7.77
C VAL A 216 12.77 4.72 9.24
N ILE A 217 12.03 3.83 9.88
CA ILE A 217 11.85 3.83 11.34
C ILE A 217 12.68 2.68 11.89
N ASP A 218 13.73 3.03 12.61
CA ASP A 218 14.64 2.13 13.31
C ASP A 218 14.67 2.57 14.78
N PRO A 219 13.87 1.94 15.64
CA PRO A 219 13.74 2.35 17.05
C PRO A 219 15.06 2.27 17.86
N ALA A 220 16.03 1.48 17.39
CA ALA A 220 17.34 1.41 18.04
C ALA A 220 18.23 2.64 17.73
N ILE A 221 17.97 3.33 16.62
CA ILE A 221 18.73 4.51 16.20
C ILE A 221 18.00 5.80 16.56
N CYS A 222 16.69 5.84 16.36
CA CYS A 222 15.85 7.01 16.61
C CYS A 222 14.61 6.60 17.38
N ASN A 223 14.43 7.18 18.57
CA ASN A 223 13.24 6.89 19.39
C ASN A 223 11.98 7.38 18.65
N PRO A 224 11.03 6.50 18.30
CA PRO A 224 9.79 6.92 17.64
C PRO A 224 8.95 7.91 18.45
N ARG A 225 9.15 7.97 19.77
CA ARG A 225 8.46 8.91 20.68
C ARG A 225 9.02 10.33 20.65
N GLU A 226 10.09 10.58 19.89
CA GLU A 226 10.56 11.95 19.68
C GLU A 226 9.45 12.80 19.01
N LEU A 227 9.38 14.08 19.44
CA LEU A 227 8.33 15.00 18.99
C LEU A 227 8.31 15.18 17.47
N GLY A 228 9.48 15.15 16.83
CA GLY A 228 9.63 15.25 15.37
C GLY A 228 9.36 13.96 14.58
N VAL A 229 9.06 12.84 15.27
CA VAL A 229 8.77 11.53 14.66
C VAL A 229 7.29 11.19 14.85
N MET A 230 6.92 10.51 15.93
CA MET A 230 5.55 10.14 16.24
C MET A 230 4.99 10.87 17.47
N GLY A 231 5.86 11.37 18.35
CA GLY A 231 5.43 11.97 19.60
C GLY A 231 4.57 11.00 20.41
N ASN A 232 3.38 11.43 20.76
CA ASN A 232 2.41 10.61 21.50
C ASN A 232 1.52 9.74 20.62
N PHE A 233 1.61 9.84 19.29
CA PHE A 233 0.78 9.05 18.38
C PHE A 233 1.35 7.65 18.20
N ASP A 234 0.46 6.69 17.96
CA ASP A 234 0.81 5.27 17.77
C ASP A 234 0.69 4.83 16.31
N VAL A 235 -0.33 5.29 15.62
CA VAL A 235 -0.69 4.89 14.27
C VAL A 235 -0.46 6.05 13.32
N PHE A 236 0.11 5.76 12.15
CA PHE A 236 0.20 6.76 11.09
C PHE A 236 -0.28 6.20 9.74
N SER A 237 -0.80 7.10 8.92
CA SER A 237 -1.15 6.81 7.54
C SER A 237 -0.43 7.76 6.61
N ASN A 238 -0.03 7.21 5.47
CA ASN A 238 0.54 7.93 4.33
C ASN A 238 -0.38 7.71 3.14
N VAL A 239 -0.99 8.77 2.62
CA VAL A 239 -1.88 8.70 1.47
C VAL A 239 -1.32 9.57 0.35
N ILE A 240 -1.03 8.94 -0.77
CA ILE A 240 -0.53 9.58 -1.99
C ILE A 240 -1.66 9.62 -3.01
N VAL A 241 -1.98 10.81 -3.50
CA VAL A 241 -2.93 11.00 -4.59
C VAL A 241 -2.18 11.59 -5.78
N VAL A 242 -1.96 10.79 -6.82
CA VAL A 242 -1.44 11.27 -8.10
C VAL A 242 -2.63 11.56 -8.99
N THR A 243 -2.78 12.81 -9.44
CA THR A 243 -3.98 13.26 -10.18
C THR A 243 -3.65 14.52 -10.99
N PRO A 244 -4.43 14.85 -12.04
CA PRO A 244 -4.27 16.12 -12.76
C PRO A 244 -4.31 17.33 -11.83
N LYS A 245 -3.60 18.40 -12.22
CA LYS A 245 -3.41 19.58 -11.39
C LYS A 245 -4.71 20.25 -10.97
N ASP A 246 -5.65 20.41 -11.89
CA ASP A 246 -6.97 21.01 -11.62
C ASP A 246 -7.73 20.21 -10.55
N LYS A 247 -7.70 18.87 -10.62
CA LYS A 247 -8.29 17.99 -9.62
C LYS A 247 -7.58 18.11 -8.29
N SER A 248 -6.24 18.13 -8.29
CA SER A 248 -5.47 18.26 -7.06
C SER A 248 -5.72 19.60 -6.36
N ASP A 249 -5.89 20.68 -7.12
CA ASP A 249 -6.19 22.03 -6.57
C ASP A 249 -7.56 22.04 -5.89
N GLU A 250 -8.57 21.42 -6.50
CA GLU A 250 -9.91 21.28 -5.92
C GLU A 250 -9.93 20.41 -4.66
N ILE A 251 -9.27 19.24 -4.70
CA ILE A 251 -9.17 18.33 -3.54
C ILE A 251 -8.46 19.05 -2.38
N TYR A 252 -7.37 19.75 -2.67
CA TYR A 252 -6.62 20.50 -1.66
C TYR A 252 -7.49 21.55 -0.98
N ALA A 253 -8.29 22.31 -1.76
CA ALA A 253 -9.18 23.33 -1.24
C ALA A 253 -10.31 22.78 -0.35
N ARG A 254 -10.71 21.52 -0.55
CA ARG A 254 -11.75 20.85 0.24
C ARG A 254 -11.21 20.11 1.47
N THR A 255 -9.87 20.06 1.66
CA THR A 255 -9.25 19.25 2.71
C THR A 255 -8.54 20.15 3.72
N GLU A 256 -8.95 20.09 4.97
CA GLU A 256 -8.35 20.88 6.05
C GLU A 256 -7.30 20.09 6.83
N ALA A 257 -6.20 20.75 7.18
CA ALA A 257 -5.22 20.24 8.13
C ALA A 257 -5.68 20.58 9.56
N PHE A 258 -5.57 19.65 10.49
CA PHE A 258 -5.98 19.86 11.88
C PHE A 258 -5.18 19.03 12.87
N ILE A 259 -5.21 19.45 14.15
CA ILE A 259 -4.71 18.69 15.29
C ILE A 259 -5.78 18.71 16.39
N ASP A 260 -6.36 17.56 16.68
CA ASP A 260 -7.29 17.38 17.80
C ASP A 260 -6.61 16.55 18.91
N ARG A 261 -6.01 17.24 19.87
CA ARG A 261 -5.29 16.61 20.96
C ARG A 261 -6.21 15.84 21.90
N ALA A 262 -7.46 16.27 22.04
CA ALA A 262 -8.44 15.61 22.93
C ALA A 262 -8.86 14.26 22.37
N LYS A 263 -8.98 14.15 21.05
CA LYS A 263 -9.26 12.88 20.35
C LYS A 263 -7.99 12.09 19.99
N GLY A 264 -6.81 12.63 20.23
CA GLY A 264 -5.55 11.98 19.90
C GLY A 264 -5.42 11.71 18.39
N ILE A 265 -5.75 12.69 17.55
CA ILE A 265 -5.69 12.57 16.10
C ILE A 265 -5.22 13.88 15.45
N ALA A 266 -4.46 13.76 14.39
CA ALA A 266 -4.02 14.88 13.58
C ALA A 266 -3.98 14.49 12.09
N ALA A 267 -4.23 15.44 11.22
CA ALA A 267 -4.12 15.26 9.79
C ALA A 267 -3.53 16.50 9.11
N GLY A 268 -2.77 16.25 8.05
CA GLY A 268 -2.16 17.32 7.26
C GLY A 268 -2.10 16.95 5.78
N ILE A 269 -2.25 17.95 4.93
CA ILE A 269 -2.19 17.80 3.48
C ILE A 269 -1.13 18.74 2.90
N THR A 270 -0.41 18.27 1.89
CA THR A 270 0.55 19.06 1.13
C THR A 270 0.53 18.67 -0.36
N ARG A 271 1.03 19.58 -1.20
CA ARG A 271 1.23 19.31 -2.62
C ARG A 271 2.51 18.52 -2.83
N LEU A 272 2.44 17.53 -3.72
CA LEU A 272 3.62 16.80 -4.20
C LEU A 272 4.43 17.67 -5.19
N PRO A 273 5.74 17.45 -5.31
CA PRO A 273 6.56 18.10 -6.32
C PRO A 273 6.06 17.87 -7.75
N ASN A 274 6.44 18.76 -8.67
CA ASN A 274 6.17 18.64 -10.09
C ASN A 274 4.67 18.57 -10.45
N ASP A 275 3.81 19.22 -9.65
CA ASP A 275 2.35 19.15 -9.78
C ASP A 275 1.81 17.71 -9.89
N ALA A 276 2.48 16.77 -9.22
CA ALA A 276 2.13 15.35 -9.28
C ALA A 276 0.80 15.02 -8.59
N GLY A 277 0.36 15.85 -7.65
CA GLY A 277 -0.82 15.65 -6.85
C GLY A 277 -0.62 16.02 -5.38
N LEU A 278 -1.11 15.18 -4.47
CA LEU A 278 -1.21 15.48 -3.03
C LEU A 278 -0.64 14.36 -2.17
N LEU A 279 -0.13 14.76 -1.01
CA LEU A 279 0.24 13.87 0.08
C LEU A 279 -0.62 14.23 1.30
N TYR A 280 -1.39 13.28 1.82
CA TYR A 280 -2.19 13.41 3.02
C TYR A 280 -1.66 12.48 4.10
N LYS A 281 -1.27 13.02 5.24
CA LYS A 281 -0.75 12.25 6.38
C LYS A 281 -1.70 12.34 7.56
N VAL A 282 -1.94 11.21 8.21
CA VAL A 282 -2.78 11.11 9.39
C VAL A 282 -1.99 10.44 10.51
N LEU A 283 -2.08 11.01 11.71
CA LEU A 283 -1.56 10.44 12.94
C LEU A 283 -2.72 10.16 13.89
N GLY A 284 -2.69 9.05 14.61
CA GLY A 284 -3.74 8.70 15.56
C GLY A 284 -3.25 7.81 16.69
N MET A 285 -4.03 7.76 17.77
CA MET A 285 -3.80 6.81 18.87
C MET A 285 -4.31 5.43 18.52
N GLU A 286 -5.33 5.34 17.64
CA GLU A 286 -6.03 4.12 17.26
C GLU A 286 -6.25 4.02 15.75
N PRO A 287 -6.27 2.81 15.18
CA PRO A 287 -6.45 2.63 13.75
C PRO A 287 -7.83 3.03 13.23
N GLY A 288 -8.88 2.85 14.02
CA GLY A 288 -10.26 3.16 13.59
C GLY A 288 -10.46 4.61 13.17
N PRO A 289 -10.12 5.61 14.02
CA PRO A 289 -10.18 7.02 13.64
C PRO A 289 -9.29 7.37 12.44
N VAL A 290 -8.09 6.77 12.33
CA VAL A 290 -7.20 6.97 11.18
C VAL A 290 -7.84 6.43 9.90
N LYS A 291 -8.40 5.21 9.91
CA LYS A 291 -9.13 4.64 8.78
C LYS A 291 -10.31 5.52 8.34
N LYS A 292 -11.08 6.04 9.30
CA LYS A 292 -12.21 6.94 8.99
C LYS A 292 -11.76 8.20 8.24
N LEU A 293 -10.64 8.81 8.63
CA LEU A 293 -10.09 9.98 7.93
C LEU A 293 -9.57 9.64 6.54
N VAL A 294 -8.86 8.52 6.38
CA VAL A 294 -8.39 8.05 5.08
C VAL A 294 -9.57 7.78 4.16
N ARG A 295 -10.65 7.15 4.66
CA ARG A 295 -11.89 6.91 3.90
C ARG A 295 -12.58 8.22 3.50
N ALA A 296 -12.71 9.17 4.44
CA ALA A 296 -13.31 10.47 4.15
C ALA A 296 -12.52 11.24 3.10
N PHE A 297 -11.18 11.18 3.17
CA PHE A 297 -10.32 11.79 2.16
C PHE A 297 -10.46 11.08 0.79
N CYS A 298 -10.56 9.73 0.78
CA CYS A 298 -10.85 8.99 -0.45
C CYS A 298 -12.18 9.41 -1.06
N SER A 299 -13.24 9.59 -0.25
CA SER A 299 -14.54 10.07 -0.71
C SER A 299 -14.43 11.46 -1.36
N THR A 300 -13.68 12.40 -0.74
CA THR A 300 -13.42 13.71 -1.33
C THR A 300 -12.71 13.62 -2.68
N VAL A 301 -11.69 12.76 -2.78
CA VAL A 301 -10.97 12.53 -4.05
C VAL A 301 -11.90 11.94 -5.10
N ARG A 302 -12.67 10.92 -4.75
CA ARG A 302 -13.62 10.26 -5.66
C ARG A 302 -14.70 11.22 -6.15
N GLU A 303 -15.27 12.05 -5.27
CA GLU A 303 -16.25 13.07 -5.66
C GLU A 303 -15.69 14.05 -6.71
N VAL A 304 -14.47 14.53 -6.49
CA VAL A 304 -13.82 15.48 -7.43
C VAL A 304 -13.48 14.82 -8.76
N VAL A 305 -13.05 13.56 -8.75
CA VAL A 305 -12.55 12.88 -9.96
C VAL A 305 -13.65 12.14 -10.71
N LYS A 306 -14.58 11.49 -9.99
CA LYS A 306 -15.63 10.63 -10.55
C LYS A 306 -17.05 11.17 -10.37
N GLY A 307 -17.26 12.18 -9.53
CA GLY A 307 -18.56 12.79 -9.27
C GLY A 307 -19.42 12.04 -8.23
N HIS A 308 -18.87 11.00 -7.59
CA HIS A 308 -19.57 10.14 -6.64
C HIS A 308 -18.78 10.01 -5.32
N PRO A 309 -19.44 9.97 -4.15
CA PRO A 309 -18.77 9.69 -2.88
C PRO A 309 -18.46 8.20 -2.74
N VAL A 310 -17.69 7.84 -1.72
CA VAL A 310 -17.59 6.45 -1.26
C VAL A 310 -18.88 6.13 -0.49
N PRO A 311 -19.64 5.06 -0.88
CA PRO A 311 -20.89 4.70 -0.21
C PRO A 311 -20.70 4.45 1.30
N GLU A 312 -21.69 4.81 2.12
CA GLU A 312 -21.63 4.64 3.58
C GLU A 312 -21.34 3.19 3.97
N GLU A 313 -22.05 2.26 3.33
CA GLU A 313 -21.92 0.80 3.58
C GLU A 313 -20.75 0.13 2.86
N PHE A 314 -19.85 0.91 2.21
CA PHE A 314 -18.70 0.33 1.52
C PHE A 314 -17.83 -0.51 2.47
N PRO A 315 -17.41 -1.74 2.07
CA PRO A 315 -16.79 -2.73 2.97
C PRO A 315 -15.42 -2.38 3.57
N TRP A 316 -14.78 -1.32 3.12
CA TRP A 316 -13.56 -0.84 3.78
C TRP A 316 -13.93 0.10 4.94
N ARG A 317 -13.92 -0.43 6.18
CA ARG A 317 -14.38 0.26 7.40
C ARG A 317 -13.24 0.56 8.36
#